data_0515ca073f2857495ead1ff2072e8d69
#
_entry.id   0515ca073f2857495ead1ff2072e8d69
#
_cell.length_a   1.000
_cell.length_b   1.000
_cell.length_c   1.000
_cell.angle_alpha   90.00
_cell.angle_beta   90.00
_cell.angle_gamma   90.00
#
_symmetry.space_group_name_H-M   'P 1'
#
loop_
_entity.id
_entity.type
_entity.pdbx_description
1 polymer ?
#
loop_
_entity_poly.entity_id
_entity_poly.type
_entity_poly.pdbx_seq_one_letter_code
_entity_poly.pdbx_strand_id
1 'polypeptide(L)'
;MDNRELWTALGMDLEKHDDFLSAIPSILKSLFWDRPNRPKAMGYFDAVVGDVHGIRVHELYAKKQAGAKVFSTFCVYVPEEIVVATGSASIGLCAGAQYTVSSGEKVLPRNLCPLIKSTMGFKLDRVCPYFQVSDWVIGETTCDGKKKAWEILNEHIPTYVMDLPQKKDAKDTRLWEEEVREFASFIERETKVDLTTENLAQAIQTINNKRQVLQRLATLRKHNPAPIHGLDVLLINQLSFFDDPIRFAAQVNTLCDELDVRVKEGIGVAPVDAPRILVTGTPQPLPAWKLHALIEQAGAVVVGEETCTGERYYKDLTEPADNVPDMLANIAKRPLKVNCACFTPNLGRIEDITFMAENLKADAVIDFTLQFCQPYGVESYFVGKEMEKQKIPFLRLESDFSEEDQGQLLTRIEALIEMIRA
;
A
#
# COMPACT_ATOMS: atom_id res chain seq x y z
N MET A 1 -8.02 25.86 -14.73
CA MET A 1 -9.05 24.80 -14.48
C MET A 1 -9.10 24.57 -12.98
N ASP A 2 -10.23 24.76 -12.35
CA ASP A 2 -10.43 24.39 -10.95
C ASP A 2 -10.70 22.87 -10.79
N ASN A 3 -10.83 22.39 -9.55
CA ASN A 3 -11.03 20.95 -9.30
C ASN A 3 -12.32 20.43 -9.96
N ARG A 4 -13.44 21.17 -9.89
CA ARG A 4 -14.72 20.71 -10.45
C ARG A 4 -14.72 20.68 -11.98
N GLU A 5 -14.07 21.66 -12.61
CA GLU A 5 -13.86 21.66 -14.07
C GLU A 5 -13.03 20.45 -14.49
N LEU A 6 -11.95 20.14 -13.77
CA LEU A 6 -11.11 18.97 -14.03
C LEU A 6 -11.90 17.67 -13.86
N TRP A 7 -12.61 17.49 -12.74
CA TRP A 7 -13.39 16.29 -12.48
C TRP A 7 -14.50 16.08 -13.52
N THR A 8 -15.14 17.17 -13.96
CA THR A 8 -16.11 17.12 -15.07
C THR A 8 -15.44 16.67 -16.38
N ALA A 9 -14.27 17.23 -16.70
CA ALA A 9 -13.52 16.84 -17.91
C ALA A 9 -13.06 15.37 -17.86
N LEU A 10 -12.80 14.82 -16.68
CA LEU A 10 -12.48 13.42 -16.46
C LEU A 10 -13.72 12.50 -16.47
N GLY A 11 -14.93 13.04 -16.61
CA GLY A 11 -16.18 12.28 -16.65
C GLY A 11 -16.60 11.69 -15.31
N MET A 12 -16.24 12.34 -14.19
CA MET A 12 -16.65 11.89 -12.86
C MET A 12 -18.14 12.12 -12.61
N ASP A 13 -18.72 11.30 -11.74
CA ASP A 13 -20.03 11.52 -11.16
C ASP A 13 -19.88 12.45 -9.96
N LEU A 14 -20.10 13.75 -10.17
CA LEU A 14 -19.81 14.77 -9.14
C LEU A 14 -20.73 14.68 -7.93
N GLU A 15 -21.98 14.23 -8.10
CA GLU A 15 -22.92 14.07 -6.98
C GLU A 15 -22.43 12.97 -6.02
N LYS A 16 -22.12 11.80 -6.56
CA LYS A 16 -21.56 10.70 -5.76
C LYS A 16 -20.18 11.02 -5.21
N HIS A 17 -19.37 11.78 -5.94
CA HIS A 17 -18.06 12.20 -5.50
C HIS A 17 -18.16 13.14 -4.29
N ASP A 18 -19.05 14.13 -4.33
CA ASP A 18 -19.26 15.06 -3.22
C ASP A 18 -19.80 14.31 -1.99
N ASP A 19 -20.71 13.36 -2.18
CA ASP A 19 -21.24 12.49 -1.11
C ASP A 19 -20.11 11.65 -0.49
N PHE A 20 -19.29 10.98 -1.33
CA PHE A 20 -18.14 10.19 -0.88
C PHE A 20 -17.14 11.02 -0.06
N LEU A 21 -16.84 12.25 -0.49
CA LEU A 21 -15.88 13.12 0.21
C LEU A 21 -16.46 13.81 1.44
N SER A 22 -17.78 13.84 1.61
CA SER A 22 -18.44 14.61 2.68
C SER A 22 -17.96 14.25 4.10
N ALA A 23 -17.65 12.98 4.35
CA ALA A 23 -17.19 12.49 5.64
C ALA A 23 -15.66 12.64 5.86
N ILE A 24 -14.88 12.80 4.79
CA ILE A 24 -13.40 12.77 4.84
C ILE A 24 -12.82 13.81 5.81
N PRO A 25 -13.21 15.11 5.79
CA PRO A 25 -12.65 16.09 6.69
C PRO A 25 -12.85 15.75 8.17
N SER A 26 -14.02 15.22 8.54
CA SER A 26 -14.32 14.80 9.91
C SER A 26 -13.47 13.61 10.33
N ILE A 27 -13.30 12.63 9.45
CA ILE A 27 -12.47 11.45 9.67
C ILE A 27 -11.00 11.86 9.83
N LEU A 28 -10.47 12.70 8.95
CA LEU A 28 -9.08 13.16 9.03
C LEU A 28 -8.83 13.95 10.32
N LYS A 29 -9.77 14.80 10.71
CA LYS A 29 -9.65 15.54 11.96
C LYS A 29 -9.55 14.60 13.16
N SER A 30 -10.48 13.65 13.30
CA SER A 30 -10.53 12.75 14.46
C SER A 30 -9.37 11.75 14.50
N LEU A 31 -8.97 11.20 13.34
CA LEU A 31 -7.95 10.15 13.28
C LEU A 31 -6.52 10.70 13.27
N PHE A 32 -6.31 11.91 12.75
CA PHE A 32 -4.96 12.45 12.52
C PHE A 32 -4.76 13.82 13.19
N TRP A 33 -5.53 14.85 12.79
CA TRP A 33 -5.19 16.24 13.13
C TRP A 33 -5.34 16.59 14.61
N ASP A 34 -6.29 15.98 15.31
CA ASP A 34 -6.50 16.20 16.74
C ASP A 34 -5.59 15.32 17.64
N ARG A 35 -4.72 14.47 17.06
CA ARG A 35 -3.83 13.62 17.85
C ARG A 35 -2.69 14.42 18.50
N PRO A 36 -2.39 14.14 19.79
CA PRO A 36 -1.30 14.81 20.48
C PRO A 36 0.07 14.32 19.99
N ASN A 37 1.08 15.14 20.20
CA ASN A 37 2.51 14.81 19.99
C ASN A 37 2.89 14.36 18.58
N ARG A 38 2.09 14.66 17.56
CA ARG A 38 2.48 14.36 16.17
C ARG A 38 3.69 15.19 15.74
N PRO A 39 4.60 14.64 14.93
CA PRO A 39 5.67 15.41 14.31
C PRO A 39 5.13 16.55 13.46
N LYS A 40 5.82 17.70 13.46
CA LYS A 40 5.39 18.87 12.65
C LYS A 40 5.46 18.63 11.16
N ALA A 41 6.44 17.84 10.72
CA ALA A 41 6.60 17.46 9.31
C ALA A 41 5.44 16.59 8.77
N MET A 42 4.56 16.07 9.63
CA MET A 42 3.31 15.44 9.19
C MET A 42 2.37 16.41 8.45
N GLY A 43 2.55 17.72 8.64
CA GLY A 43 1.73 18.76 7.97
C GLY A 43 1.73 18.64 6.43
N TYR A 44 2.81 18.15 5.81
CA TYR A 44 2.82 17.86 4.37
C TYR A 44 1.86 16.74 4.00
N PHE A 45 1.92 15.62 4.71
CA PHE A 45 1.08 14.45 4.44
C PHE A 45 -0.40 14.72 4.76
N ASP A 46 -0.65 15.53 5.80
CA ASP A 46 -1.99 16.03 6.13
C ASP A 46 -2.57 16.89 4.99
N ALA A 47 -1.76 17.76 4.39
CA ALA A 47 -2.19 18.57 3.25
C ALA A 47 -2.47 17.70 2.01
N VAL A 48 -1.61 16.70 1.72
CA VAL A 48 -1.80 15.79 0.58
C VAL A 48 -3.06 14.95 0.73
N VAL A 49 -3.31 14.37 1.92
CA VAL A 49 -4.54 13.57 2.13
C VAL A 49 -5.79 14.45 2.21
N GLY A 50 -5.67 15.66 2.74
CA GLY A 50 -6.78 16.63 2.78
C GLY A 50 -7.19 17.13 1.40
N ASP A 51 -6.26 17.16 0.45
CA ASP A 51 -6.48 17.51 -0.96
C ASP A 51 -6.30 16.29 -1.88
N VAL A 52 -6.67 15.11 -1.41
CA VAL A 52 -6.38 13.83 -2.10
C VAL A 52 -6.86 13.78 -3.55
N HIS A 53 -7.92 14.49 -3.90
CA HIS A 53 -8.47 14.56 -5.27
C HIS A 53 -8.17 15.88 -5.99
N GLY A 54 -7.24 16.68 -5.49
CA GLY A 54 -6.90 18.02 -6.00
C GLY A 54 -5.57 18.08 -6.76
N ILE A 55 -4.55 18.72 -6.15
CA ILE A 55 -3.29 19.10 -6.80
C ILE A 55 -2.64 17.94 -7.56
N ARG A 56 -2.55 16.75 -6.95
CA ARG A 56 -1.90 15.60 -7.62
C ARG A 56 -2.63 15.16 -8.88
N VAL A 57 -3.96 15.23 -8.90
CA VAL A 57 -4.75 14.89 -10.08
C VAL A 57 -4.52 15.90 -11.21
N HIS A 58 -4.39 17.20 -10.88
CA HIS A 58 -4.00 18.23 -11.85
C HIS A 58 -2.63 17.96 -12.47
N GLU A 59 -1.64 17.56 -11.66
CA GLU A 59 -0.31 17.19 -12.16
C GLU A 59 -0.36 16.00 -13.13
N LEU A 60 -1.13 14.96 -12.79
CA LEU A 60 -1.31 13.78 -13.65
C LEU A 60 -2.03 14.15 -14.96
N TYR A 61 -3.06 14.97 -14.87
CA TYR A 61 -3.78 15.46 -16.04
C TYR A 61 -2.87 16.30 -16.94
N ALA A 62 -2.06 17.20 -16.37
CA ALA A 62 -1.10 18.00 -17.11
C ALA A 62 -0.04 17.13 -17.80
N LYS A 63 0.50 16.10 -17.11
CA LYS A 63 1.40 15.10 -17.73
C LYS A 63 0.74 14.42 -18.93
N LYS A 64 -0.52 14.03 -18.80
CA LYS A 64 -1.28 13.40 -19.87
C LYS A 64 -1.49 14.35 -21.06
N GLN A 65 -1.79 15.61 -20.82
CA GLN A 65 -1.90 16.63 -21.87
C GLN A 65 -0.56 16.88 -22.59
N ALA A 66 0.56 16.68 -21.90
CA ALA A 66 1.91 16.74 -22.47
C ALA A 66 2.34 15.47 -23.23
N GLY A 67 1.45 14.45 -23.33
CA GLY A 67 1.70 13.22 -24.08
C GLY A 67 2.20 12.03 -23.25
N ALA A 68 2.45 12.22 -21.96
CA ALA A 68 2.76 11.10 -21.07
C ALA A 68 1.50 10.26 -20.76
N LYS A 69 1.68 9.05 -20.22
CA LYS A 69 0.59 8.17 -19.83
C LYS A 69 0.47 8.06 -18.31
N VAL A 70 -0.71 7.66 -17.85
CA VAL A 70 -0.97 7.33 -16.44
C VAL A 70 -1.37 5.87 -16.36
N PHE A 71 -0.57 5.08 -15.65
CA PHE A 71 -0.80 3.66 -15.39
C PHE A 71 -1.17 3.47 -13.93
N SER A 72 -2.36 2.93 -13.69
CA SER A 72 -2.79 2.56 -12.34
C SER A 72 -2.44 1.12 -12.03
N THR A 73 -1.87 0.88 -10.85
CA THR A 73 -1.41 -0.44 -10.40
C THR A 73 -2.18 -0.91 -9.18
N PHE A 74 -2.41 -2.20 -9.07
CA PHE A 74 -3.11 -2.77 -7.93
C PHE A 74 -2.16 -3.38 -6.90
N CYS A 75 -1.00 -3.83 -7.33
CA CYS A 75 -0.09 -4.60 -6.50
C CYS A 75 1.36 -4.16 -6.63
N VAL A 76 2.13 -4.42 -5.58
CA VAL A 76 3.58 -4.12 -5.49
C VAL A 76 4.45 -4.97 -6.43
N TYR A 77 3.86 -5.94 -7.11
CA TYR A 77 4.55 -6.76 -8.13
C TYR A 77 4.75 -6.01 -9.45
N VAL A 78 3.91 -5.02 -9.75
CA VAL A 78 4.03 -4.23 -10.98
C VAL A 78 5.30 -3.38 -10.93
N PRO A 79 6.20 -3.50 -11.94
CA PRO A 79 7.46 -2.75 -11.95
C PRO A 79 7.25 -1.27 -12.29
N GLU A 80 7.10 -0.42 -11.27
CA GLU A 80 6.90 1.03 -11.46
C GLU A 80 8.11 1.72 -12.10
N GLU A 81 9.31 1.16 -11.97
CA GLU A 81 10.54 1.64 -12.61
C GLU A 81 10.40 1.72 -14.13
N ILE A 82 9.79 0.72 -14.75
CA ILE A 82 9.59 0.65 -16.20
C ILE A 82 8.65 1.76 -16.67
N VAL A 83 7.58 2.01 -15.92
CA VAL A 83 6.63 3.09 -16.22
C VAL A 83 7.28 4.46 -16.07
N VAL A 84 8.00 4.68 -14.96
CA VAL A 84 8.66 5.96 -14.66
C VAL A 84 9.77 6.28 -15.66
N ALA A 85 10.48 5.28 -16.17
CA ALA A 85 11.52 5.45 -17.17
C ALA A 85 11.04 6.15 -18.45
N THR A 86 9.76 5.99 -18.80
CA THR A 86 9.14 6.65 -19.98
C THR A 86 8.60 8.06 -19.71
N GLY A 87 8.84 8.63 -18.52
CA GLY A 87 8.25 9.91 -18.09
C GLY A 87 6.78 9.82 -17.69
N SER A 88 6.20 8.61 -17.77
CA SER A 88 4.82 8.32 -17.40
C SER A 88 4.64 8.23 -15.87
N ALA A 89 3.40 8.21 -15.40
CA ALA A 89 3.10 8.08 -13.99
C ALA A 89 2.58 6.67 -13.66
N SER A 90 3.14 6.07 -12.59
CA SER A 90 2.60 4.88 -11.94
C SER A 90 1.90 5.32 -10.66
N ILE A 91 0.63 4.97 -10.49
CA ILE A 91 -0.17 5.33 -9.31
C ILE A 91 -0.94 4.11 -8.78
N GLY A 92 -1.22 4.10 -7.48
CA GLY A 92 -2.07 3.06 -6.87
C GLY A 92 -3.53 3.20 -7.29
N LEU A 93 -4.23 2.09 -7.45
CA LEU A 93 -5.67 2.07 -7.64
C LEU A 93 -6.41 2.45 -6.36
N CYS A 94 -7.50 3.23 -6.49
CA CYS A 94 -8.40 3.51 -5.39
C CYS A 94 -9.08 2.22 -4.91
N ALA A 95 -9.09 2.04 -3.58
CA ALA A 95 -9.69 0.89 -2.91
C ALA A 95 -9.93 1.24 -1.43
N GLY A 96 -10.32 0.28 -0.59
CA GLY A 96 -10.35 0.46 0.87
C GLY A 96 -11.55 1.21 1.43
N ALA A 97 -12.55 1.58 0.63
CA ALA A 97 -13.74 2.27 1.06
C ALA A 97 -14.99 1.38 1.00
N GLN A 98 -15.72 1.31 2.11
CA GLN A 98 -17.02 0.60 2.15
C GLN A 98 -18.05 1.21 1.19
N TYR A 99 -17.99 2.54 0.99
CA TYR A 99 -18.87 3.31 0.12
C TYR A 99 -19.06 2.68 -1.27
N THR A 100 -17.98 2.16 -1.86
CA THR A 100 -18.00 1.64 -3.23
C THR A 100 -18.24 0.13 -3.32
N VAL A 101 -18.27 -0.61 -2.20
CA VAL A 101 -18.42 -2.08 -2.19
C VAL A 101 -19.72 -2.53 -2.84
N SER A 102 -20.83 -1.88 -2.52
CA SER A 102 -22.16 -2.23 -3.08
C SER A 102 -22.24 -2.07 -4.60
N SER A 103 -21.54 -1.09 -5.16
CA SER A 103 -21.44 -0.93 -6.61
C SER A 103 -20.58 -2.01 -7.26
N GLY A 104 -19.50 -2.43 -6.61
CA GLY A 104 -18.72 -3.59 -7.06
C GLY A 104 -19.53 -4.88 -7.07
N GLU A 105 -20.45 -5.07 -6.09
CA GLU A 105 -21.32 -6.23 -5.99
C GLU A 105 -22.40 -6.32 -7.09
N LYS A 106 -22.57 -5.27 -7.89
CA LYS A 106 -23.46 -5.34 -9.08
C LYS A 106 -22.91 -6.27 -10.16
N VAL A 107 -21.59 -6.46 -10.19
CA VAL A 107 -20.89 -7.26 -11.20
C VAL A 107 -20.00 -8.37 -10.60
N LEU A 108 -19.75 -8.33 -9.30
CA LEU A 108 -18.91 -9.29 -8.57
C LEU A 108 -19.72 -10.02 -7.48
N PRO A 109 -19.38 -11.28 -7.16
CA PRO A 109 -20.02 -12.03 -6.08
C PRO A 109 -19.85 -11.35 -4.71
N ARG A 110 -20.89 -11.42 -3.86
CA ARG A 110 -20.84 -10.87 -2.48
C ARG A 110 -19.75 -11.50 -1.61
N ASN A 111 -19.47 -12.79 -1.81
CA ASN A 111 -18.44 -13.55 -1.09
C ASN A 111 -17.05 -13.39 -1.71
N LEU A 112 -16.76 -12.26 -2.36
CA LEU A 112 -15.44 -11.88 -2.85
C LEU A 112 -14.79 -10.87 -1.90
N CYS A 113 -13.45 -10.85 -1.88
CA CYS A 113 -12.66 -9.93 -1.09
C CYS A 113 -13.13 -8.47 -1.25
N PRO A 114 -13.39 -7.73 -0.16
CA PRO A 114 -13.89 -6.34 -0.21
C PRO A 114 -12.92 -5.40 -0.93
N LEU A 115 -11.61 -5.69 -0.93
CA LEU A 115 -10.62 -4.91 -1.68
C LEU A 115 -10.91 -4.91 -3.18
N ILE A 116 -11.22 -6.07 -3.75
CA ILE A 116 -11.54 -6.22 -5.18
C ILE A 116 -12.90 -5.56 -5.48
N LYS A 117 -13.89 -5.76 -4.62
CA LYS A 117 -15.23 -5.15 -4.78
C LYS A 117 -15.16 -3.63 -4.72
N SER A 118 -14.43 -3.08 -3.74
CA SER A 118 -14.26 -1.63 -3.59
C SER A 118 -13.57 -1.02 -4.82
N THR A 119 -12.48 -1.62 -5.29
CA THR A 119 -11.77 -1.16 -6.50
C THR A 119 -12.69 -1.14 -7.72
N MET A 120 -13.44 -2.20 -7.95
CA MET A 120 -14.43 -2.25 -9.04
C MET A 120 -15.49 -1.15 -8.88
N GLY A 121 -16.01 -0.97 -7.68
CA GLY A 121 -17.01 0.04 -7.38
C GLY A 121 -16.51 1.48 -7.60
N PHE A 122 -15.26 1.79 -7.27
CA PHE A 122 -14.66 3.09 -7.58
C PHE A 122 -14.70 3.41 -9.07
N LYS A 123 -14.45 2.41 -9.93
CA LYS A 123 -14.56 2.60 -11.38
C LYS A 123 -15.99 2.77 -11.84
N LEU A 124 -16.90 1.91 -11.37
CA LEU A 124 -18.31 1.92 -11.79
C LEU A 124 -19.04 3.20 -11.34
N ASP A 125 -18.78 3.67 -10.12
CA ASP A 125 -19.37 4.90 -9.58
C ASP A 125 -18.69 6.18 -10.08
N ARG A 126 -17.52 6.08 -10.71
CA ARG A 126 -16.74 7.23 -11.22
C ARG A 126 -16.47 8.31 -10.17
N VAL A 127 -16.19 7.89 -8.94
CA VAL A 127 -15.95 8.80 -7.78
C VAL A 127 -14.47 9.04 -7.49
N CYS A 128 -13.55 8.36 -8.17
CA CYS A 128 -12.12 8.52 -7.97
C CYS A 128 -11.46 9.15 -9.22
N PRO A 129 -10.92 10.36 -9.13
CA PRO A 129 -10.28 11.01 -10.27
C PRO A 129 -8.98 10.31 -10.70
N TYR A 130 -8.30 9.60 -9.81
CA TYR A 130 -7.14 8.77 -10.17
C TYR A 130 -7.52 7.66 -11.15
N PHE A 131 -8.67 7.01 -10.92
CA PHE A 131 -9.19 6.03 -11.88
C PHE A 131 -9.58 6.66 -13.22
N GLN A 132 -10.16 7.87 -13.18
CA GLN A 132 -10.62 8.53 -14.39
C GLN A 132 -9.48 9.14 -15.23
N VAL A 133 -8.38 9.59 -14.61
CA VAL A 133 -7.20 10.11 -15.32
C VAL A 133 -6.34 9.00 -15.92
N SER A 134 -6.47 7.75 -15.44
CA SER A 134 -5.69 6.61 -15.90
C SER A 134 -5.96 6.25 -17.35
N ASP A 135 -4.90 5.92 -18.09
CA ASP A 135 -4.98 5.37 -19.46
C ASP A 135 -5.12 3.85 -19.43
N TRP A 136 -4.43 3.19 -18.48
CA TRP A 136 -4.38 1.76 -18.31
C TRP A 136 -4.43 1.36 -16.85
N VAL A 137 -5.00 0.20 -16.58
CA VAL A 137 -4.82 -0.53 -15.32
C VAL A 137 -3.84 -1.67 -15.56
N ILE A 138 -2.91 -1.85 -14.63
CA ILE A 138 -2.00 -2.99 -14.62
C ILE A 138 -2.41 -3.89 -13.46
N GLY A 139 -2.98 -5.02 -13.82
CA GLY A 139 -3.37 -6.08 -12.88
C GLY A 139 -2.34 -7.19 -12.83
N GLU A 140 -2.54 -8.15 -11.93
CA GLU A 140 -1.68 -9.34 -11.81
C GLU A 140 -2.49 -10.55 -11.31
N THR A 141 -1.94 -11.76 -11.48
CA THR A 141 -2.65 -13.02 -11.22
C THR A 141 -2.38 -13.60 -9.82
N THR A 142 -2.29 -12.74 -8.78
CA THR A 142 -1.95 -13.17 -7.41
C THR A 142 -3.06 -13.99 -6.72
N CYS A 143 -4.31 -13.88 -7.13
CA CYS A 143 -5.40 -14.74 -6.65
C CYS A 143 -6.50 -14.88 -7.69
N ASP A 144 -7.32 -15.94 -7.58
CA ASP A 144 -8.38 -16.25 -8.54
C ASP A 144 -9.42 -15.14 -8.66
N GLY A 145 -9.79 -14.52 -7.55
CA GLY A 145 -10.76 -13.43 -7.55
C GLY A 145 -10.29 -12.23 -8.37
N LYS A 146 -9.01 -11.83 -8.21
CA LYS A 146 -8.45 -10.71 -8.98
C LYS A 146 -8.33 -11.03 -10.46
N LYS A 147 -7.69 -12.14 -10.81
CA LYS A 147 -7.46 -12.46 -12.23
C LYS A 147 -8.76 -12.52 -13.03
N LYS A 148 -9.87 -12.96 -12.41
CA LYS A 148 -11.19 -12.95 -13.07
C LYS A 148 -11.86 -11.57 -13.06
N ALA A 149 -11.63 -10.78 -12.00
CA ALA A 149 -12.16 -9.42 -11.95
C ALA A 149 -11.52 -8.49 -13.00
N TRP A 150 -10.27 -8.74 -13.40
CA TRP A 150 -9.62 -7.97 -14.47
C TRP A 150 -10.32 -8.09 -15.83
N GLU A 151 -10.91 -9.23 -16.14
CA GLU A 151 -11.69 -9.42 -17.38
C GLU A 151 -12.89 -8.48 -17.39
N ILE A 152 -13.59 -8.33 -16.26
CA ILE A 152 -14.73 -7.42 -16.11
C ILE A 152 -14.25 -5.96 -16.13
N LEU A 153 -13.16 -5.65 -15.40
CA LEU A 153 -12.64 -4.29 -15.37
C LEU A 153 -12.19 -3.79 -16.74
N ASN A 154 -11.68 -4.69 -17.58
CA ASN A 154 -11.27 -4.37 -18.96
C ASN A 154 -12.42 -3.93 -19.88
N GLU A 155 -13.69 -4.20 -19.51
CA GLU A 155 -14.86 -3.64 -20.20
C GLU A 155 -15.04 -2.13 -19.92
N HIS A 156 -14.41 -1.63 -18.84
CA HIS A 156 -14.57 -0.24 -18.38
C HIS A 156 -13.32 0.62 -18.50
N ILE A 157 -12.14 0.00 -18.54
CA ILE A 157 -10.84 0.66 -18.74
C ILE A 157 -9.85 -0.37 -19.29
N PRO A 158 -9.01 -0.02 -20.27
CA PRO A 158 -7.97 -0.91 -20.77
C PRO A 158 -7.14 -1.48 -19.62
N THR A 159 -7.05 -2.82 -19.57
CA THR A 159 -6.36 -3.52 -18.49
C THR A 159 -5.32 -4.49 -19.05
N TYR A 160 -4.07 -4.31 -18.66
CA TYR A 160 -2.98 -5.27 -18.91
C TYR A 160 -2.80 -6.14 -17.69
N VAL A 161 -2.73 -7.45 -17.84
CA VAL A 161 -2.62 -8.39 -16.72
C VAL A 161 -1.30 -9.13 -16.80
N MET A 162 -0.45 -8.94 -15.78
CA MET A 162 0.81 -9.67 -15.63
C MET A 162 0.59 -11.03 -14.98
N ASP A 163 1.16 -12.07 -15.55
CA ASP A 163 1.04 -13.44 -15.02
C ASP A 163 2.12 -13.73 -13.97
N LEU A 164 1.74 -13.62 -12.69
CA LEU A 164 2.66 -13.90 -11.58
C LEU A 164 2.75 -15.42 -11.33
N PRO A 165 3.95 -16.00 -11.31
CA PRO A 165 4.13 -17.41 -11.01
C PRO A 165 3.71 -17.74 -9.57
N GLN A 166 3.29 -18.99 -9.33
CA GLN A 166 2.79 -19.43 -8.00
C GLN A 166 3.90 -19.95 -7.09
N LYS A 167 5.10 -20.10 -7.60
CA LYS A 167 6.30 -20.55 -6.88
C LYS A 167 7.46 -19.61 -7.18
N LYS A 168 8.62 -19.89 -6.57
CA LYS A 168 9.84 -19.09 -6.72
C LYS A 168 11.05 -19.93 -7.13
N ASP A 169 10.84 -21.05 -7.79
CA ASP A 169 11.95 -21.84 -8.31
C ASP A 169 12.55 -21.25 -9.60
N ALA A 170 13.60 -21.87 -10.12
CA ALA A 170 14.31 -21.36 -11.30
C ALA A 170 13.43 -21.28 -12.57
N LYS A 171 12.38 -22.11 -12.67
CA LYS A 171 11.43 -22.05 -13.78
C LYS A 171 10.53 -20.83 -13.64
N ASP A 172 9.99 -20.61 -12.45
CA ASP A 172 9.10 -19.48 -12.15
C ASP A 172 9.83 -18.14 -12.30
N THR A 173 11.11 -18.08 -11.86
CA THR A 173 11.94 -16.89 -12.05
C THR A 173 12.09 -16.54 -13.53
N ARG A 174 12.35 -17.54 -14.40
CA ARG A 174 12.45 -17.29 -15.85
C ARG A 174 11.13 -16.81 -16.45
N LEU A 175 10.00 -17.44 -16.08
CA LEU A 175 8.68 -17.01 -16.55
C LEU A 175 8.40 -15.57 -16.15
N TRP A 176 8.72 -15.19 -14.92
CA TRP A 176 8.53 -13.82 -14.45
C TRP A 176 9.49 -12.83 -15.12
N GLU A 177 10.73 -13.20 -15.38
CA GLU A 177 11.65 -12.35 -16.15
C GLU A 177 11.15 -12.13 -17.59
N GLU A 178 10.53 -13.12 -18.20
CA GLU A 178 9.89 -13.02 -19.52
C GLU A 178 8.69 -12.08 -19.47
N GLU A 179 7.80 -12.24 -18.49
CA GLU A 179 6.65 -11.37 -18.25
C GLU A 179 7.05 -9.90 -18.05
N VAL A 180 8.13 -9.63 -17.30
CA VAL A 180 8.64 -8.28 -17.10
C VAL A 180 9.19 -7.67 -18.40
N ARG A 181 9.82 -8.47 -19.28
CA ARG A 181 10.26 -8.01 -20.61
C ARG A 181 9.08 -7.72 -21.55
N GLU A 182 8.05 -8.56 -21.51
CA GLU A 182 6.82 -8.32 -22.27
C GLU A 182 6.11 -7.06 -21.79
N PHE A 183 6.04 -6.85 -20.48
CA PHE A 183 5.54 -5.61 -19.88
C PHE A 183 6.36 -4.40 -20.30
N ALA A 184 7.69 -4.49 -20.31
CA ALA A 184 8.56 -3.40 -20.80
C ALA A 184 8.23 -3.05 -22.27
N SER A 185 8.12 -4.04 -23.13
CA SER A 185 7.74 -3.85 -24.55
C SER A 185 6.32 -3.28 -24.70
N PHE A 186 5.40 -3.66 -23.83
CA PHE A 186 4.05 -3.07 -23.76
C PHE A 186 4.14 -1.58 -23.42
N ILE A 187 4.90 -1.20 -22.39
CA ILE A 187 5.05 0.21 -21.96
C ILE A 187 5.70 1.05 -23.09
N GLU A 188 6.77 0.56 -23.73
CA GLU A 188 7.37 1.26 -24.88
C GLU A 188 6.37 1.49 -26.03
N ARG A 189 5.57 0.48 -26.35
CA ARG A 189 4.55 0.59 -27.38
C ARG A 189 3.47 1.63 -27.06
N GLU A 190 2.98 1.64 -25.80
CA GLU A 190 1.90 2.53 -25.39
C GLU A 190 2.35 3.97 -25.19
N THR A 191 3.59 4.17 -24.72
CA THR A 191 4.14 5.51 -24.46
C THR A 191 4.87 6.10 -25.66
N LYS A 192 5.29 5.29 -26.63
CA LYS A 192 6.18 5.67 -27.75
C LYS A 192 7.55 6.15 -27.29
N VAL A 193 8.01 5.69 -26.13
CA VAL A 193 9.31 6.02 -25.56
C VAL A 193 10.09 4.73 -25.35
N ASP A 194 11.27 4.63 -25.99
CA ASP A 194 12.15 3.47 -25.84
C ASP A 194 12.84 3.50 -24.45
N LEU A 195 12.99 2.32 -23.87
CA LEU A 195 13.79 2.13 -22.67
C LEU A 195 15.27 2.15 -23.02
N THR A 196 15.97 3.15 -22.50
CA THR A 196 17.43 3.30 -22.66
C THR A 196 18.12 3.01 -21.32
N THR A 197 19.41 2.76 -21.37
CA THR A 197 20.22 2.59 -20.15
C THR A 197 20.08 3.80 -19.22
N GLU A 198 20.06 5.01 -19.80
CA GLU A 198 19.99 6.24 -19.03
C GLU A 198 18.64 6.42 -18.33
N ASN A 199 17.51 6.33 -19.07
CA ASN A 199 16.19 6.61 -18.48
C ASN A 199 15.77 5.50 -17.49
N LEU A 200 16.13 4.23 -17.74
CA LEU A 200 15.83 3.13 -16.84
C LEU A 200 16.69 3.18 -15.57
N ALA A 201 17.99 3.51 -15.69
CA ALA A 201 18.85 3.71 -14.53
C ALA A 201 18.35 4.87 -13.65
N GLN A 202 17.93 5.99 -14.25
CA GLN A 202 17.36 7.12 -13.52
C GLN A 202 16.06 6.75 -12.82
N ALA A 203 15.21 5.95 -13.45
CA ALA A 203 13.95 5.47 -12.85
C ALA A 203 14.21 4.52 -11.68
N ILE A 204 15.13 3.55 -11.83
CA ILE A 204 15.58 2.66 -10.75
C ILE A 204 16.08 3.49 -9.56
N GLN A 205 16.93 4.48 -9.79
CA GLN A 205 17.45 5.36 -8.74
C GLN A 205 16.33 6.11 -8.02
N THR A 206 15.37 6.67 -8.78
CA THR A 206 14.23 7.43 -8.24
C THR A 206 13.36 6.56 -7.34
N ILE A 207 13.02 5.35 -7.79
CA ILE A 207 12.17 4.44 -7.03
C ILE A 207 12.92 3.83 -5.84
N ASN A 208 14.20 3.51 -5.99
CA ASN A 208 15.02 3.08 -4.87
C ASN A 208 15.14 4.17 -3.80
N ASN A 209 15.34 5.43 -4.16
CA ASN A 209 15.33 6.54 -3.20
C ASN A 209 14.02 6.62 -2.41
N LYS A 210 12.87 6.44 -3.08
CA LYS A 210 11.56 6.37 -2.43
C LYS A 210 11.49 5.21 -1.43
N ARG A 211 11.98 4.03 -1.77
CA ARG A 211 12.03 2.87 -0.87
C ARG A 211 13.00 3.08 0.30
N GLN A 212 14.19 3.65 0.03
CA GLN A 212 15.20 3.90 1.07
C GLN A 212 14.70 4.85 2.16
N VAL A 213 13.98 5.90 1.82
CA VAL A 213 13.42 6.81 2.84
C VAL A 213 12.34 6.14 3.68
N LEU A 214 11.55 5.22 3.11
CA LEU A 214 10.60 4.39 3.86
C LEU A 214 11.32 3.37 4.77
N GLN A 215 12.44 2.79 4.34
CA GLN A 215 13.29 1.95 5.19
C GLN A 215 13.87 2.75 6.36
N ARG A 216 14.31 4.00 6.12
CA ARG A 216 14.76 4.92 7.18
C ARG A 216 13.66 5.18 8.19
N LEU A 217 12.46 5.50 7.72
CA LEU A 217 11.27 5.71 8.56
C LEU A 217 10.95 4.47 9.40
N ALA A 218 10.92 3.28 8.79
CA ALA A 218 10.70 2.02 9.48
C ALA A 218 11.76 1.76 10.57
N THR A 219 13.02 2.09 10.30
CA THR A 219 14.12 1.93 11.27
C THR A 219 13.93 2.82 12.50
N LEU A 220 13.44 4.04 12.34
CA LEU A 220 13.18 4.95 13.46
C LEU A 220 12.09 4.47 14.41
N ARG A 221 11.16 3.63 13.94
CA ARG A 221 10.10 3.03 14.76
C ARG A 221 10.61 1.97 15.77
N LYS A 222 11.87 1.54 15.68
CA LYS A 222 12.50 0.63 16.66
C LYS A 222 12.72 1.28 18.02
N HIS A 223 12.79 2.61 18.07
CA HIS A 223 13.03 3.34 19.31
C HIS A 223 11.83 3.28 20.24
N ASN A 224 12.13 3.35 21.54
CA ASN A 224 11.14 3.40 22.59
C ASN A 224 11.48 4.56 23.54
N PRO A 225 10.59 5.55 23.73
CA PRO A 225 9.22 5.61 23.18
C PRO A 225 9.21 5.75 21.65
N ALA A 226 8.13 5.26 21.01
CA ALA A 226 7.96 5.35 19.56
C ALA A 226 7.83 6.83 19.14
N PRO A 227 8.64 7.33 18.18
CA PRO A 227 8.71 8.75 17.85
C PRO A 227 7.56 9.23 16.95
N ILE A 228 6.77 8.31 16.38
CA ILE A 228 5.65 8.55 15.47
C ILE A 228 4.56 7.50 15.67
N HIS A 229 3.29 7.88 15.48
CA HIS A 229 2.16 6.94 15.49
C HIS A 229 2.22 5.97 14.31
N GLY A 230 1.85 4.71 14.52
CA GLY A 230 1.74 3.73 13.43
C GLY A 230 0.68 4.11 12.41
N LEU A 231 -0.41 4.75 12.83
CA LEU A 231 -1.43 5.26 11.92
C LEU A 231 -0.89 6.36 10.98
N ASP A 232 0.00 7.24 11.47
CA ASP A 232 0.68 8.23 10.63
C ASP A 232 1.60 7.55 9.61
N VAL A 233 2.32 6.49 10.01
CA VAL A 233 3.18 5.72 9.09
C VAL A 233 2.35 4.97 8.05
N LEU A 234 1.20 4.41 8.43
CA LEU A 234 0.28 3.81 7.46
C LEU A 234 -0.17 4.85 6.42
N LEU A 235 -0.54 6.07 6.85
CA LEU A 235 -0.90 7.16 5.94
C LEU A 235 0.25 7.49 4.97
N ILE A 236 1.47 7.62 5.47
CA ILE A 236 2.66 7.88 4.63
C ILE A 236 2.86 6.76 3.62
N ASN A 237 2.80 5.51 4.06
CA ASN A 237 2.93 4.35 3.17
C ASN A 237 1.84 4.33 2.08
N GLN A 238 0.60 4.66 2.43
CA GLN A 238 -0.50 4.76 1.46
C GLN A 238 -0.26 5.87 0.44
N LEU A 239 0.19 7.06 0.88
CA LEU A 239 0.47 8.19 0.00
C LEU A 239 1.67 7.94 -0.93
N SER A 240 2.58 7.03 -0.58
CA SER A 240 3.71 6.64 -1.44
C SER A 240 3.28 6.09 -2.81
N PHE A 241 2.04 5.61 -2.92
CA PHE A 241 1.47 5.08 -4.17
C PHE A 241 0.78 6.13 -5.03
N PHE A 242 0.58 7.36 -4.53
CA PHE A 242 -0.16 8.41 -5.23
C PHE A 242 0.69 9.64 -5.53
N ASP A 243 1.57 10.03 -4.61
CA ASP A 243 2.34 11.26 -4.74
C ASP A 243 3.46 11.14 -5.78
N ASP A 244 4.06 12.28 -6.14
CA ASP A 244 5.26 12.31 -6.95
C ASP A 244 6.44 11.67 -6.19
N PRO A 245 7.13 10.67 -6.75
CA PRO A 245 8.13 9.90 -6.02
C PRO A 245 9.32 10.72 -5.52
N ILE A 246 9.71 11.78 -6.25
CA ILE A 246 10.85 12.63 -5.87
C ILE A 246 10.44 13.54 -4.72
N ARG A 247 9.31 14.23 -4.84
CA ARG A 247 8.75 15.08 -3.80
C ARG A 247 8.45 14.28 -2.54
N PHE A 248 7.79 13.13 -2.68
CA PHE A 248 7.50 12.22 -1.58
C PHE A 248 8.77 11.83 -0.81
N ALA A 249 9.82 11.40 -1.51
CA ALA A 249 11.07 11.00 -0.87
C ALA A 249 11.71 12.17 -0.09
N ALA A 250 11.69 13.39 -0.64
CA ALA A 250 12.21 14.57 0.05
C ALA A 250 11.42 14.87 1.34
N GLN A 251 10.09 14.76 1.32
CA GLN A 251 9.24 15.04 2.48
C GLN A 251 9.36 13.96 3.57
N VAL A 252 9.48 12.67 3.19
CA VAL A 252 9.76 11.60 4.16
C VAL A 252 11.14 11.80 4.80
N ASN A 253 12.17 12.23 4.06
CA ASN A 253 13.47 12.56 4.66
C ASN A 253 13.38 13.70 5.66
N THR A 254 12.64 14.77 5.33
CA THR A 254 12.40 15.89 6.27
C THR A 254 11.73 15.40 7.55
N LEU A 255 10.74 14.52 7.44
CA LEU A 255 10.11 13.89 8.59
C LEU A 255 11.12 13.04 9.39
N CYS A 256 11.90 12.21 8.73
CA CYS A 256 12.92 11.39 9.40
C CYS A 256 13.97 12.23 10.15
N ASP A 257 14.36 13.39 9.61
CA ASP A 257 15.28 14.33 10.31
C ASP A 257 14.64 14.86 11.60
N GLU A 258 13.35 15.20 11.59
CA GLU A 258 12.62 15.56 12.82
C GLU A 258 12.53 14.37 13.79
N LEU A 259 12.25 13.17 13.30
CA LEU A 259 12.16 11.97 14.13
C LEU A 259 13.51 11.62 14.78
N ASP A 260 14.65 11.81 14.10
CA ASP A 260 15.98 11.64 14.68
C ASP A 260 16.23 12.59 15.88
N VAL A 261 15.72 13.83 15.81
CA VAL A 261 15.76 14.78 16.93
C VAL A 261 14.88 14.29 18.07
N ARG A 262 13.64 13.90 17.78
CA ARG A 262 12.69 13.38 18.78
C ARG A 262 13.25 12.16 19.52
N VAL A 263 13.88 11.24 18.80
CA VAL A 263 14.55 10.06 19.40
C VAL A 263 15.66 10.49 20.37
N LYS A 264 16.51 11.45 19.97
CA LYS A 264 17.59 11.97 20.84
C LYS A 264 17.08 12.67 22.11
N GLU A 265 15.93 13.32 22.00
CA GLU A 265 15.27 14.05 23.11
C GLU A 265 14.33 13.15 23.93
N GLY A 266 14.15 11.88 23.54
CA GLY A 266 13.23 10.96 24.23
C GLY A 266 11.76 11.30 24.03
N ILE A 267 11.40 12.02 22.96
CA ILE A 267 10.02 12.43 22.67
C ILE A 267 9.31 11.31 21.91
N GLY A 268 8.25 10.78 22.50
CA GLY A 268 7.40 9.75 21.89
C GLY A 268 5.96 10.18 21.75
N VAL A 269 5.21 9.37 20.98
CA VAL A 269 3.75 9.54 20.78
C VAL A 269 2.92 8.69 21.74
N ALA A 270 3.56 7.73 22.42
CA ALA A 270 2.95 6.86 23.42
C ALA A 270 3.90 6.72 24.63
N PRO A 271 3.38 6.32 25.82
CA PRO A 271 4.22 5.97 26.96
C PRO A 271 5.25 4.88 26.64
N VAL A 272 6.37 4.86 27.38
CA VAL A 272 7.46 3.87 27.17
C VAL A 272 6.97 2.43 27.39
N ASP A 273 5.98 2.23 28.25
CA ASP A 273 5.37 0.95 28.58
C ASP A 273 4.15 0.60 27.70
N ALA A 274 3.85 1.41 26.67
CA ALA A 274 2.79 1.11 25.71
C ALA A 274 3.13 -0.18 24.93
N PRO A 275 2.21 -1.17 24.86
CA PRO A 275 2.41 -2.38 24.09
C PRO A 275 2.74 -2.08 22.62
N ARG A 276 3.75 -2.75 22.09
CA ARG A 276 4.29 -2.58 20.74
C ARG A 276 3.73 -3.67 19.84
N ILE A 277 2.96 -3.29 18.83
CA ILE A 277 2.23 -4.21 17.97
C ILE A 277 2.84 -4.25 16.57
N LEU A 278 3.15 -5.46 16.09
CA LEU A 278 3.39 -5.73 14.68
C LEU A 278 2.09 -6.15 14.01
N VAL A 279 1.71 -5.46 12.95
CA VAL A 279 0.56 -5.83 12.10
C VAL A 279 1.06 -6.62 10.90
N THR A 280 0.44 -7.76 10.61
CA THR A 280 0.70 -8.56 9.41
C THR A 280 -0.61 -8.87 8.67
N GLY A 281 -0.54 -9.35 7.43
CA GLY A 281 -1.72 -9.83 6.69
C GLY A 281 -1.99 -9.08 5.39
N THR A 282 -3.27 -8.81 5.16
CA THR A 282 -3.75 -8.16 3.93
C THR A 282 -3.37 -6.68 3.86
N PRO A 283 -3.19 -6.11 2.65
CA PRO A 283 -2.91 -4.69 2.50
C PRO A 283 -4.08 -3.83 3.01
N GLN A 284 -3.73 -2.64 3.50
CA GLN A 284 -4.68 -1.63 3.95
C GLN A 284 -4.54 -0.38 3.07
N PRO A 285 -5.23 -0.35 1.91
CA PRO A 285 -5.19 0.79 1.01
C PRO A 285 -5.93 2.00 1.61
N LEU A 286 -5.66 3.19 1.08
CA LEU A 286 -6.37 4.41 1.43
C LEU A 286 -7.88 4.27 1.12
N PRO A 287 -8.81 4.58 2.03
CA PRO A 287 -8.68 5.09 3.40
C PRO A 287 -8.89 4.02 4.51
N ALA A 288 -8.34 2.83 4.39
CA ALA A 288 -8.51 1.76 5.37
C ALA A 288 -7.64 2.00 6.62
N TRP A 289 -8.13 2.80 7.57
CA TRP A 289 -7.41 3.19 8.80
C TRP A 289 -7.91 2.50 10.07
N LYS A 290 -9.05 1.83 10.00
CA LYS A 290 -9.78 1.25 11.13
C LYS A 290 -8.89 0.46 12.10
N LEU A 291 -8.12 -0.50 11.60
CA LEU A 291 -7.33 -1.37 12.46
C LEU A 291 -6.28 -0.60 13.28
N HIS A 292 -5.48 0.25 12.64
CA HIS A 292 -4.45 1.03 13.34
C HIS A 292 -5.07 2.00 14.35
N ALA A 293 -6.19 2.63 13.98
CA ALA A 293 -6.92 3.51 14.88
C ALA A 293 -7.38 2.78 16.14
N LEU A 294 -7.96 1.57 16.01
CA LEU A 294 -8.43 0.77 17.14
C LEU A 294 -7.28 0.27 18.03
N ILE A 295 -6.16 -0.15 17.43
CA ILE A 295 -4.98 -0.59 18.20
C ILE A 295 -4.44 0.57 19.05
N GLU A 296 -4.30 1.76 18.47
CA GLU A 296 -3.76 2.92 19.19
C GLU A 296 -4.79 3.54 20.15
N GLN A 297 -6.09 3.45 19.86
CA GLN A 297 -7.16 3.79 20.80
C GLN A 297 -7.13 2.91 22.05
N ALA A 298 -6.82 1.63 21.91
CA ALA A 298 -6.67 0.70 23.02
C ALA A 298 -5.40 0.92 23.87
N GLY A 299 -4.57 1.92 23.52
CA GLY A 299 -3.37 2.31 24.28
C GLY A 299 -2.11 1.51 23.94
N ALA A 300 -2.05 0.91 22.77
CA ALA A 300 -0.85 0.31 22.17
C ALA A 300 -0.25 1.23 21.10
N VAL A 301 0.88 0.86 20.52
CA VAL A 301 1.50 1.55 19.38
C VAL A 301 1.84 0.53 18.29
N VAL A 302 1.43 0.79 17.05
CA VAL A 302 1.83 -0.04 15.91
C VAL A 302 3.24 0.35 15.49
N VAL A 303 4.18 -0.62 15.54
CA VAL A 303 5.60 -0.38 15.28
C VAL A 303 6.09 -0.95 13.95
N GLY A 304 5.28 -1.74 13.25
CA GLY A 304 5.60 -2.29 11.94
C GLY A 304 4.39 -2.86 11.24
N GLU A 305 4.43 -2.91 9.91
CA GLU A 305 3.44 -3.54 9.04
C GLU A 305 4.11 -4.49 8.04
N GLU A 306 3.95 -5.80 8.26
CA GLU A 306 4.31 -6.82 7.27
C GLU A 306 3.14 -6.95 6.27
N THR A 307 2.94 -5.93 5.44
CA THR A 307 1.86 -5.82 4.44
C THR A 307 2.37 -5.18 3.15
N CYS A 308 1.57 -5.21 2.07
CA CYS A 308 1.91 -4.52 0.81
C CYS A 308 1.85 -2.99 0.95
N THR A 309 1.08 -2.46 1.91
CA THR A 309 1.09 -1.04 2.30
C THR A 309 2.07 -0.79 3.45
N GLY A 310 3.12 -1.57 3.53
CA GLY A 310 4.17 -1.55 4.54
C GLY A 310 5.46 -2.16 4.00
N GLU A 311 6.16 -2.94 4.81
CA GLU A 311 7.53 -3.39 4.54
C GLU A 311 7.69 -4.19 3.25
N ARG A 312 6.69 -4.96 2.82
CA ARG A 312 6.77 -5.71 1.55
C ARG A 312 7.03 -4.82 0.34
N TYR A 313 6.58 -3.56 0.36
CA TYR A 313 6.81 -2.63 -0.75
C TYR A 313 8.25 -2.14 -0.82
N TYR A 314 8.85 -1.81 0.33
CA TYR A 314 10.14 -1.11 0.39
C TYR A 314 11.31 -1.94 0.93
N LYS A 315 11.10 -3.17 1.41
CA LYS A 315 12.13 -4.02 2.01
C LYS A 315 13.35 -4.21 1.10
N ASP A 316 13.11 -4.46 -0.18
CA ASP A 316 14.15 -4.75 -1.16
C ASP A 316 14.28 -3.65 -2.20
N LEU A 317 15.52 -3.35 -2.57
CA LEU A 317 15.87 -2.43 -3.64
C LEU A 317 16.14 -3.18 -4.96
N THR A 318 15.98 -2.46 -6.07
CA THR A 318 16.37 -2.95 -7.39
C THR A 318 17.88 -2.72 -7.57
N GLU A 319 18.64 -3.77 -7.82
CA GLU A 319 20.08 -3.67 -8.07
C GLU A 319 20.36 -2.90 -9.38
N PRO A 320 21.34 -1.96 -9.40
CA PRO A 320 21.72 -1.28 -10.62
C PRO A 320 22.43 -2.24 -11.60
N ALA A 321 22.43 -1.88 -12.88
CA ALA A 321 23.19 -2.58 -13.91
C ALA A 321 23.58 -1.61 -15.05
N ASP A 322 24.48 -2.03 -15.95
CA ASP A 322 25.05 -1.17 -16.97
C ASP A 322 24.36 -1.26 -18.35
N ASN A 323 23.34 -2.10 -18.46
CA ASN A 323 22.56 -2.27 -19.68
C ASN A 323 21.09 -2.62 -19.40
N VAL A 324 20.22 -2.34 -20.35
CA VAL A 324 18.77 -2.55 -20.22
C VAL A 324 18.38 -4.01 -19.91
N PRO A 325 18.93 -5.04 -20.60
CA PRO A 325 18.58 -6.43 -20.28
C PRO A 325 18.84 -6.83 -18.82
N ASP A 326 20.00 -6.46 -18.27
CA ASP A 326 20.35 -6.78 -16.88
C ASP A 326 19.54 -5.95 -15.88
N MET A 327 19.23 -4.66 -16.19
CA MET A 327 18.31 -3.86 -15.39
C MET A 327 16.93 -4.50 -15.32
N LEU A 328 16.36 -4.95 -16.44
CA LEU A 328 15.06 -5.63 -16.48
C LEU A 328 15.09 -6.94 -15.69
N ALA A 329 16.18 -7.72 -15.76
CA ALA A 329 16.36 -8.91 -14.94
C ALA A 329 16.40 -8.57 -13.43
N ASN A 330 17.08 -7.49 -13.03
CA ASN A 330 17.12 -7.05 -11.63
C ASN A 330 15.77 -6.49 -11.15
N ILE A 331 15.05 -5.76 -12.01
CA ILE A 331 13.67 -5.34 -11.78
C ILE A 331 12.75 -6.54 -11.55
N ALA A 332 12.90 -7.61 -12.34
CA ALA A 332 12.12 -8.84 -12.17
C ALA A 332 12.47 -9.58 -10.87
N LYS A 333 13.74 -9.64 -10.48
CA LYS A 333 14.20 -10.36 -9.27
C LYS A 333 13.68 -9.73 -7.99
N ARG A 334 13.56 -8.39 -7.91
CA ARG A 334 13.16 -7.69 -6.69
C ARG A 334 11.76 -8.11 -6.19
N PRO A 335 10.69 -8.08 -6.99
CA PRO A 335 9.36 -8.46 -6.51
C PRO A 335 9.27 -9.92 -6.06
N LEU A 336 10.05 -10.82 -6.61
CA LEU A 336 10.07 -12.22 -6.18
C LEU A 336 10.65 -12.42 -4.78
N LYS A 337 11.37 -11.43 -4.22
CA LYS A 337 11.77 -11.44 -2.81
C LYS A 337 10.60 -11.17 -1.86
N VAL A 338 9.52 -10.57 -2.34
CA VAL A 338 8.30 -10.33 -1.56
C VAL A 338 7.62 -11.66 -1.24
N ASN A 339 7.40 -11.93 0.03
CA ASN A 339 6.79 -13.16 0.52
C ASN A 339 5.27 -12.99 0.71
N CYS A 340 4.53 -12.84 -0.40
CA CYS A 340 3.08 -12.75 -0.38
C CYS A 340 2.43 -14.14 -0.22
N ALA A 341 1.28 -14.20 0.42
CA ALA A 341 0.50 -15.43 0.59
C ALA A 341 0.00 -16.06 -0.74
N CYS A 342 0.23 -15.42 -1.90
CA CYS A 342 -0.04 -16.01 -3.20
C CYS A 342 0.96 -17.11 -3.61
N PHE A 343 2.13 -17.17 -2.96
CA PHE A 343 3.14 -18.20 -3.25
C PHE A 343 2.94 -19.46 -2.42
N THR A 344 3.39 -20.60 -2.99
CA THR A 344 3.37 -21.89 -2.30
C THR A 344 4.59 -22.75 -2.68
N PRO A 345 5.40 -23.23 -1.71
CA PRO A 345 5.36 -22.90 -0.29
C PRO A 345 5.81 -21.46 0.00
N ASN A 346 5.43 -20.88 1.16
CA ASN A 346 5.73 -19.50 1.53
C ASN A 346 6.35 -19.38 2.93
N LEU A 347 7.37 -20.18 3.23
CA LEU A 347 8.04 -20.14 4.53
C LEU A 347 8.72 -18.81 4.81
N GLY A 348 9.22 -18.14 3.77
CA GLY A 348 9.90 -16.84 3.90
C GLY A 348 9.04 -15.76 4.54
N ARG A 349 7.69 -15.80 4.41
CA ARG A 349 6.82 -14.85 5.10
C ARG A 349 6.83 -15.07 6.61
N ILE A 350 6.88 -16.32 7.05
CA ILE A 350 6.95 -16.64 8.49
C ILE A 350 8.28 -16.14 9.06
N GLU A 351 9.38 -16.32 8.33
CA GLU A 351 10.70 -15.81 8.69
C GLU A 351 10.70 -14.28 8.75
N ASP A 352 10.08 -13.58 7.78
CA ASP A 352 9.94 -12.14 7.76
C ASP A 352 9.17 -11.62 9.00
N ILE A 353 8.03 -12.22 9.33
CA ILE A 353 7.22 -11.83 10.49
C ILE A 353 8.01 -12.02 11.79
N THR A 354 8.68 -13.18 11.95
CA THR A 354 9.50 -13.47 13.13
C THR A 354 10.64 -12.46 13.27
N PHE A 355 11.38 -12.22 12.18
CA PHE A 355 12.45 -11.24 12.15
C PHE A 355 11.96 -9.83 12.51
N MET A 356 10.83 -9.40 11.93
CA MET A 356 10.27 -8.08 12.25
C MET A 356 9.82 -7.98 13.70
N ALA A 357 9.17 -9.00 14.24
CA ALA A 357 8.73 -9.00 15.64
C ALA A 357 9.92 -8.82 16.59
N GLU A 358 11.00 -9.57 16.38
CA GLU A 358 12.24 -9.46 17.17
C GLU A 358 12.91 -8.09 17.01
N ASN A 359 13.11 -7.67 15.75
CA ASN A 359 13.84 -6.46 15.39
C ASN A 359 13.15 -5.17 15.86
N LEU A 360 11.82 -5.16 15.86
CA LEU A 360 10.98 -4.05 16.33
C LEU A 360 10.64 -4.16 17.82
N LYS A 361 11.06 -5.25 18.47
CA LYS A 361 10.69 -5.57 19.86
C LYS A 361 9.17 -5.48 20.04
N ALA A 362 8.44 -6.16 19.17
CA ALA A 362 7.00 -6.22 19.24
C ALA A 362 6.57 -7.13 20.40
N ASP A 363 5.64 -6.66 21.21
CA ASP A 363 5.08 -7.45 22.33
C ASP A 363 4.01 -8.43 21.86
N ALA A 364 3.40 -8.16 20.71
CA ALA A 364 2.44 -9.05 20.06
C ALA A 364 2.37 -8.84 18.54
N VAL A 365 1.80 -9.84 17.87
CA VAL A 365 1.49 -9.81 16.44
C VAL A 365 -0.03 -9.86 16.22
N ILE A 366 -0.55 -8.92 15.44
CA ILE A 366 -1.94 -8.94 14.95
C ILE A 366 -1.93 -9.31 13.47
N ASP A 367 -2.52 -10.46 13.14
CA ASP A 367 -2.73 -10.90 11.75
C ASP A 367 -4.11 -10.48 11.28
N PHE A 368 -4.15 -9.48 10.40
CA PHE A 368 -5.37 -8.91 9.87
C PHE A 368 -5.66 -9.43 8.47
N THR A 369 -6.78 -10.10 8.31
CA THR A 369 -7.24 -10.64 7.04
C THR A 369 -8.54 -9.96 6.63
N LEU A 370 -8.61 -9.43 5.41
CA LEU A 370 -9.88 -9.01 4.82
C LEU A 370 -10.76 -10.22 4.56
N GLN A 371 -12.06 -10.11 4.84
CA GLN A 371 -13.03 -11.18 4.60
C GLN A 371 -12.88 -11.74 3.18
N PHE A 372 -13.03 -13.05 3.04
CA PHE A 372 -12.90 -13.77 1.77
C PHE A 372 -11.50 -13.71 1.12
N CYS A 373 -10.48 -13.21 1.80
CA CYS A 373 -9.10 -13.32 1.32
C CYS A 373 -8.54 -14.71 1.65
N GLN A 374 -8.77 -15.68 0.76
CA GLN A 374 -8.39 -17.08 0.98
C GLN A 374 -6.89 -17.28 1.26
N PRO A 375 -5.96 -16.72 0.47
CA PRO A 375 -4.53 -16.98 0.70
C PRO A 375 -4.07 -16.57 2.10
N TYR A 376 -4.39 -15.35 2.55
CA TYR A 376 -4.02 -14.88 3.88
C TYR A 376 -4.78 -15.61 4.98
N GLY A 377 -6.09 -15.86 4.77
CA GLY A 377 -6.91 -16.59 5.74
C GLY A 377 -6.42 -18.00 6.03
N VAL A 378 -5.93 -18.71 5.02
CA VAL A 378 -5.36 -20.07 5.17
C VAL A 378 -3.96 -20.01 5.78
N GLU A 379 -3.10 -19.09 5.30
CA GLU A 379 -1.71 -18.98 5.76
C GLU A 379 -1.60 -18.52 7.22
N SER A 380 -2.59 -17.77 7.74
CA SER A 380 -2.69 -17.36 9.13
C SER A 380 -2.52 -18.54 10.13
N TYR A 381 -2.88 -19.76 9.74
CA TYR A 381 -2.63 -20.96 10.53
C TYR A 381 -1.14 -21.18 10.82
N PHE A 382 -0.28 -21.02 9.82
CA PHE A 382 1.16 -21.20 10.00
C PHE A 382 1.79 -20.04 10.77
N VAL A 383 1.30 -18.80 10.55
CA VAL A 383 1.73 -17.64 11.33
C VAL A 383 1.43 -17.87 12.81
N GLY A 384 0.20 -18.26 13.16
CA GLY A 384 -0.19 -18.54 14.55
C GLY A 384 0.66 -19.63 15.19
N LYS A 385 0.93 -20.73 14.49
CA LYS A 385 1.80 -21.82 14.99
C LYS A 385 3.23 -21.33 15.29
N GLU A 386 3.80 -20.49 14.44
CA GLU A 386 5.14 -19.98 14.68
C GLU A 386 5.14 -18.98 15.83
N MET A 387 4.16 -18.10 15.95
CA MET A 387 4.05 -17.17 17.07
C MET A 387 3.88 -17.92 18.42
N GLU A 388 3.09 -18.99 18.45
CA GLU A 388 2.98 -19.87 19.63
C GLU A 388 4.33 -20.48 20.02
N LYS A 389 5.07 -21.01 19.05
CA LYS A 389 6.41 -21.59 19.26
C LYS A 389 7.41 -20.55 19.78
N GLN A 390 7.35 -19.33 19.29
CA GLN A 390 8.18 -18.20 19.72
C GLN A 390 7.68 -17.56 21.03
N LYS A 391 6.53 -18.00 21.56
CA LYS A 391 5.86 -17.43 22.73
C LYS A 391 5.53 -15.93 22.56
N ILE A 392 5.23 -15.50 21.33
CA ILE A 392 4.78 -14.16 21.01
C ILE A 392 3.24 -14.17 21.02
N PRO A 393 2.58 -13.33 21.83
CA PRO A 393 1.14 -13.16 21.80
C PRO A 393 0.63 -12.89 20.38
N PHE A 394 -0.42 -13.61 19.97
CA PHE A 394 -0.92 -13.56 18.59
C PHE A 394 -2.44 -13.40 18.58
N LEU A 395 -2.92 -12.45 17.78
CA LEU A 395 -4.35 -12.22 17.56
C LEU A 395 -4.66 -12.23 16.07
N ARG A 396 -5.50 -13.17 15.64
CA ARG A 396 -6.07 -13.16 14.30
C ARG A 396 -7.36 -12.37 14.27
N LEU A 397 -7.44 -11.39 13.36
CA LEU A 397 -8.63 -10.59 13.10
C LEU A 397 -9.06 -10.77 11.64
N GLU A 398 -10.36 -10.88 11.41
CA GLU A 398 -10.97 -10.86 10.08
C GLU A 398 -12.04 -9.77 10.05
N SER A 399 -12.03 -8.93 9.01
CA SER A 399 -12.92 -7.80 8.89
C SER A 399 -13.08 -7.35 7.44
N ASP A 400 -13.91 -6.35 7.21
CA ASP A 400 -14.06 -5.65 5.94
C ASP A 400 -13.85 -4.12 6.12
N PHE A 401 -14.33 -3.31 5.20
CA PHE A 401 -14.22 -1.85 5.28
C PHE A 401 -15.38 -1.17 6.00
N SER A 402 -16.40 -1.92 6.44
CA SER A 402 -17.50 -1.36 7.25
C SER A 402 -17.02 -1.01 8.65
N GLU A 403 -17.78 -0.17 9.34
CA GLU A 403 -17.52 0.20 10.73
C GLU A 403 -18.36 -0.61 11.73
N GLU A 404 -19.19 -1.52 11.24
CA GLU A 404 -20.16 -2.25 12.05
C GLU A 404 -19.50 -3.18 13.10
N ASP A 405 -18.31 -3.69 12.83
CA ASP A 405 -17.58 -4.61 13.70
C ASP A 405 -16.54 -3.93 14.61
N GLN A 406 -16.43 -2.59 14.59
CA GLN A 406 -15.41 -1.85 15.37
C GLN A 406 -15.43 -2.20 16.87
N GLY A 407 -16.61 -2.27 17.49
CA GLY A 407 -16.73 -2.62 18.91
C GLY A 407 -16.21 -4.02 19.22
N GLN A 408 -16.49 -5.00 18.35
CA GLN A 408 -15.99 -6.36 18.49
C GLN A 408 -14.47 -6.45 18.32
N LEU A 409 -13.94 -5.74 17.32
CA LEU A 409 -12.50 -5.69 17.08
C LEU A 409 -11.78 -5.02 18.26
N LEU A 410 -12.29 -3.88 18.75
CA LEU A 410 -11.72 -3.16 19.90
C LEU A 410 -11.67 -4.07 21.13
N THR A 411 -12.76 -4.75 21.50
CA THR A 411 -12.79 -5.67 22.65
C THR A 411 -11.73 -6.75 22.55
N ARG A 412 -11.51 -7.33 21.36
CA ARG A 412 -10.49 -8.36 21.15
C ARG A 412 -9.06 -7.81 21.23
N ILE A 413 -8.84 -6.57 20.74
CA ILE A 413 -7.56 -5.88 20.83
C ILE A 413 -7.27 -5.52 22.30
N GLU A 414 -8.24 -5.00 23.04
CA GLU A 414 -8.10 -4.69 24.46
C GLU A 414 -7.75 -5.93 25.28
N ALA A 415 -8.41 -7.07 25.03
CA ALA A 415 -8.07 -8.34 25.68
C ALA A 415 -6.63 -8.80 25.40
N LEU A 416 -6.12 -8.62 24.17
CA LEU A 416 -4.71 -8.89 23.85
C LEU A 416 -3.78 -7.96 24.65
N ILE A 417 -4.09 -6.68 24.74
CA ILE A 417 -3.30 -5.68 25.47
C ILE A 417 -3.27 -5.98 26.96
N GLU A 418 -4.40 -6.35 27.55
CA GLU A 418 -4.48 -6.78 28.95
C GLU A 418 -3.61 -8.01 29.22
N MET A 419 -3.65 -8.99 28.32
CA MET A 419 -2.82 -10.20 28.43
C MET A 419 -1.30 -9.89 28.35
N ILE A 420 -0.90 -8.90 27.57
CA ILE A 420 0.52 -8.46 27.47
C ILE A 420 0.97 -7.77 28.76
N ARG A 421 0.07 -7.01 29.41
CA ARG A 421 0.37 -6.26 30.64
C ARG A 421 0.31 -7.08 31.91
N ALA A 422 -0.30 -8.28 31.88
CA ALA A 422 -0.41 -9.19 33.02
C ALA A 422 0.88 -9.96 33.25
#